data_630416e1bdc1efa68de851345600b6f0
#
_entry.id   630416e1bdc1efa68de851345600b6f0
#
_cell.length_a   1.000
_cell.length_b   1.000
_cell.length_c   1.000
_cell.angle_alpha   90.00
_cell.angle_beta   90.00
_cell.angle_gamma   90.00
#
_symmetry.space_group_name_H-M   'P 1'
#
loop_
_entity.id
_entity.type
_entity.pdbx_description
1 polymer ?
#
loop_
_entity_poly.entity_id
_entity_poly.type
_entity_poly.pdbx_seq_one_letter_code
_entity_poly.pdbx_strand_id
1 'polypeptide(L)'
;EFMIPIRIADVDFGDFPTEILRQNAHNAFPNWAACLQPLLETLDTSRVLKVEHPDAEQLAMIVAAQEDGRKLVTPNPETLYSNWFELRARPDVWILEAKGTTAQLEAWSQFTRVPHVLHEGGAIAFCGPDAIERLDNGAPPLKARASLPFNGVIDGTYSRHFGERSNARRIAVNLIRQHWDLAMHRLGLLPVDFASGARGRFFPDGLIDGRVKLTLSDGHRVDRVLSGKFKDRRWHLCLVA
;
A
#
# COMPACT_ATOMS: atom_id res chain seq x y z
N GLU A 1 -8.57 -21.55 -10.40
CA GLU A 1 -8.57 -20.80 -9.12
C GLU A 1 -10.04 -20.67 -8.66
N PHE A 2 -10.32 -21.09 -7.43
CA PHE A 2 -11.67 -21.09 -6.89
C PHE A 2 -11.74 -20.08 -5.74
N MET A 3 -12.65 -19.11 -5.85
CA MET A 3 -12.84 -18.04 -4.87
C MET A 3 -14.32 -17.88 -4.56
N ILE A 4 -14.68 -17.88 -3.29
CA ILE A 4 -16.03 -17.55 -2.82
C ILE A 4 -15.93 -16.29 -1.98
N PRO A 5 -16.41 -15.14 -2.46
CA PRO A 5 -16.46 -13.92 -1.67
C PRO A 5 -17.51 -14.01 -0.57
N ILE A 6 -17.18 -13.56 0.65
CA ILE A 6 -18.09 -13.51 1.78
C ILE A 6 -18.09 -12.10 2.36
N ARG A 7 -19.27 -11.47 2.42
CA ARG A 7 -19.48 -10.18 3.06
C ARG A 7 -19.63 -10.38 4.57
N ILE A 8 -18.67 -9.90 5.34
CA ILE A 8 -18.60 -10.05 6.81
C ILE A 8 -18.86 -8.76 7.59
N ALA A 9 -18.99 -7.63 6.91
CA ALA A 9 -19.23 -6.31 7.50
C ALA A 9 -20.33 -5.56 6.75
N ASP A 10 -20.80 -4.46 7.30
CA ASP A 10 -21.79 -3.59 6.64
C ASP A 10 -21.11 -2.74 5.55
N VAL A 11 -20.86 -3.38 4.41
CA VAL A 11 -20.27 -2.76 3.22
C VAL A 11 -21.29 -2.90 2.09
N ASP A 12 -21.51 -1.82 1.34
CA ASP A 12 -22.40 -1.87 0.17
C ASP A 12 -21.78 -2.81 -0.90
N PHE A 13 -22.59 -3.65 -1.50
CA PHE A 13 -22.14 -4.51 -2.61
C PHE A 13 -21.63 -3.66 -3.80
N GLY A 14 -22.13 -2.44 -3.98
CA GLY A 14 -21.66 -1.50 -5.00
C GLY A 14 -20.21 -1.05 -4.81
N ASP A 15 -19.68 -1.18 -3.61
CA ASP A 15 -18.28 -0.81 -3.29
C ASP A 15 -17.26 -1.92 -3.59
N PHE A 16 -17.73 -3.12 -3.95
CA PHE A 16 -16.86 -4.22 -4.30
C PHE A 16 -16.28 -4.06 -5.71
N PRO A 17 -15.02 -4.49 -5.94
CA PRO A 17 -14.46 -4.62 -7.28
C PRO A 17 -15.34 -5.46 -8.19
N THR A 18 -15.45 -5.06 -9.45
CA THR A 18 -16.33 -5.72 -10.46
C THR A 18 -16.02 -7.22 -10.61
N GLU A 19 -14.76 -7.61 -10.38
CA GLU A 19 -14.30 -9.00 -10.42
C GLU A 19 -14.93 -9.84 -9.31
N ILE A 20 -15.14 -9.25 -8.13
CA ILE A 20 -15.78 -9.88 -6.98
C ILE A 20 -17.30 -9.94 -7.16
N LEU A 21 -17.91 -8.89 -7.72
CA LEU A 21 -19.35 -8.84 -7.98
C LEU A 21 -19.82 -9.91 -8.98
N ARG A 22 -18.95 -10.34 -9.89
CA ARG A 22 -19.24 -11.42 -10.84
C ARG A 22 -19.24 -12.81 -10.23
N GLN A 23 -18.70 -12.94 -9.02
CA GLN A 23 -18.65 -14.20 -8.28
C GLN A 23 -19.69 -14.11 -7.17
N ASN A 24 -20.79 -14.82 -7.28
CA ASN A 24 -21.90 -14.84 -6.33
C ASN A 24 -21.42 -14.74 -4.87
N ALA A 25 -21.39 -13.52 -4.33
CA ALA A 25 -20.93 -13.28 -2.98
C ALA A 25 -22.00 -13.69 -1.96
N HIS A 26 -21.59 -14.42 -0.93
CA HIS A 26 -22.47 -14.79 0.19
C HIS A 26 -22.48 -13.67 1.23
N ASN A 27 -23.68 -13.36 1.75
CA ASN A 27 -23.82 -12.36 2.80
C ASN A 27 -23.82 -13.01 4.18
N ALA A 28 -22.77 -12.80 4.95
CA ALA A 28 -22.63 -13.23 6.34
C ALA A 28 -22.91 -12.11 7.36
N PHE A 29 -23.17 -10.89 6.92
CA PHE A 29 -23.53 -9.77 7.78
C PHE A 29 -25.05 -9.55 7.82
N PRO A 30 -25.67 -9.26 8.99
CA PRO A 30 -25.10 -9.23 10.35
C PRO A 30 -25.03 -10.61 11.00
N ASN A 31 -25.52 -11.64 10.34
CA ASN A 31 -25.58 -13.01 10.86
C ASN A 31 -24.85 -13.98 9.92
N TRP A 32 -23.63 -14.33 10.28
CA TRP A 32 -22.80 -15.21 9.46
C TRP A 32 -23.39 -16.63 9.33
N ALA A 33 -24.17 -17.11 10.32
CA ALA A 33 -24.80 -18.41 10.24
C ALA A 33 -25.79 -18.51 9.07
N ALA A 34 -26.38 -17.38 8.64
CA ALA A 34 -27.28 -17.34 7.50
C ALA A 34 -26.58 -17.63 6.15
N CYS A 35 -25.26 -17.46 6.06
CA CYS A 35 -24.51 -17.76 4.84
C CYS A 35 -24.03 -19.22 4.76
N LEU A 36 -24.08 -19.99 5.86
CA LEU A 36 -23.55 -21.35 5.88
C LEU A 36 -24.22 -22.28 4.90
N GLN A 37 -25.56 -22.31 4.89
CA GLN A 37 -26.30 -23.17 3.97
C GLN A 37 -26.04 -22.84 2.50
N PRO A 38 -26.16 -21.57 2.05
CA PRO A 38 -25.80 -21.19 0.68
C PRO A 38 -24.33 -21.44 0.32
N LEU A 39 -23.43 -21.28 1.29
CA LEU A 39 -22.01 -21.58 1.11
C LEU A 39 -21.77 -23.09 0.88
N LEU A 40 -22.40 -23.95 1.67
CA LEU A 40 -22.32 -25.40 1.53
C LEU A 40 -22.88 -25.87 0.17
N GLU A 41 -24.01 -25.29 -0.27
CA GLU A 41 -24.58 -25.55 -1.58
C GLU A 41 -23.65 -25.14 -2.72
N THR A 42 -22.98 -23.99 -2.58
CA THR A 42 -21.99 -23.52 -3.56
C THR A 42 -20.78 -24.44 -3.61
N LEU A 43 -20.27 -24.89 -2.46
CA LEU A 43 -19.16 -25.84 -2.37
C LEU A 43 -19.51 -27.18 -3.01
N ASP A 44 -20.72 -27.68 -2.77
CA ASP A 44 -21.24 -28.92 -3.32
C ASP A 44 -21.39 -28.84 -4.85
N THR A 45 -21.99 -27.77 -5.34
CA THR A 45 -22.15 -27.48 -6.79
C THR A 45 -20.79 -27.37 -7.47
N SER A 46 -19.80 -26.78 -6.79
CA SER A 46 -18.44 -26.64 -7.28
C SER A 46 -17.60 -27.91 -7.14
N ARG A 47 -18.18 -29.00 -6.68
CA ARG A 47 -17.54 -30.31 -6.47
C ARG A 47 -16.28 -30.24 -5.61
N VAL A 48 -16.27 -29.39 -4.60
CA VAL A 48 -15.19 -29.34 -3.63
C VAL A 48 -15.19 -30.65 -2.84
N LEU A 49 -14.04 -31.30 -2.75
CA LEU A 49 -13.89 -32.57 -2.04
C LEU A 49 -14.23 -32.38 -0.56
N LYS A 50 -15.15 -33.22 -0.08
CA LYS A 50 -15.47 -33.27 1.36
C LYS A 50 -14.45 -34.13 2.07
N VAL A 51 -14.07 -33.74 3.29
CA VAL A 51 -13.27 -34.59 4.16
C VAL A 51 -14.19 -35.69 4.66
N GLU A 52 -13.87 -36.94 4.35
CA GLU A 52 -14.73 -38.12 4.72
C GLU A 52 -14.83 -38.35 6.22
N HIS A 53 -13.80 -37.93 6.97
CA HIS A 53 -13.75 -38.01 8.42
C HIS A 53 -13.24 -36.69 9.00
N PRO A 54 -14.13 -35.69 9.20
CA PRO A 54 -13.72 -34.48 9.90
C PRO A 54 -13.27 -34.86 11.32
N ASP A 55 -12.13 -34.31 11.74
CA ASP A 55 -11.64 -34.50 13.10
C ASP A 55 -12.75 -34.14 14.10
N ALA A 56 -12.98 -35.01 15.09
CA ALA A 56 -14.01 -34.79 16.10
C ALA A 56 -13.84 -33.46 16.85
N GLU A 57 -12.61 -32.99 16.97
CA GLU A 57 -12.27 -31.70 17.53
C GLU A 57 -12.75 -30.53 16.66
N GLN A 58 -12.61 -30.63 15.34
CA GLN A 58 -13.11 -29.63 14.38
C GLN A 58 -14.64 -29.59 14.36
N LEU A 59 -15.30 -30.75 14.40
CA LEU A 59 -16.76 -30.84 14.52
C LEU A 59 -17.26 -30.25 15.84
N ALA A 60 -16.60 -30.55 16.97
CA ALA A 60 -16.93 -29.99 18.27
C ALA A 60 -16.78 -28.45 18.27
N MET A 61 -15.75 -27.93 17.64
CA MET A 61 -15.58 -26.46 17.44
C MET A 61 -16.72 -25.85 16.61
N ILE A 62 -17.14 -26.50 15.52
CA ILE A 62 -18.24 -26.01 14.65
C ILE A 62 -19.57 -26.04 15.40
N VAL A 63 -19.85 -27.12 16.15
CA VAL A 63 -21.07 -27.26 16.95
C VAL A 63 -21.09 -26.25 18.10
N ALA A 64 -19.99 -26.12 18.83
CA ALA A 64 -19.84 -25.09 19.87
C ALA A 64 -20.01 -23.65 19.31
N ALA A 65 -19.54 -23.44 18.11
CA ALA A 65 -19.72 -22.17 17.38
C ALA A 65 -21.18 -21.89 17.00
N GLN A 66 -21.96 -22.93 16.69
CA GLN A 66 -23.40 -22.79 16.40
C GLN A 66 -24.23 -22.54 17.64
N GLU A 67 -23.88 -23.19 18.77
CA GLU A 67 -24.62 -23.08 20.02
C GLU A 67 -24.35 -21.78 20.77
N ASP A 68 -23.20 -21.18 20.60
CA ASP A 68 -22.76 -20.01 21.37
C ASP A 68 -22.10 -18.92 20.49
N GLY A 69 -22.86 -18.44 19.51
CA GLY A 69 -22.39 -17.41 18.55
C GLY A 69 -21.80 -16.12 19.17
N ARG A 70 -21.75 -16.04 20.49
CA ARG A 70 -21.07 -14.99 21.25
C ARG A 70 -19.67 -15.39 21.75
N LYS A 71 -19.31 -16.67 21.73
CA LYS A 71 -18.02 -17.16 22.26
C LYS A 71 -16.93 -17.43 21.23
N LEU A 72 -17.25 -17.28 19.95
CA LEU A 72 -16.24 -17.40 18.86
C LEU A 72 -15.22 -16.27 18.83
N VAL A 73 -15.50 -15.17 19.50
CA VAL A 73 -14.53 -14.10 19.68
C VAL A 73 -13.86 -14.30 21.02
N THR A 74 -12.76 -15.00 21.05
CA THR A 74 -11.87 -14.97 22.21
C THR A 74 -11.26 -13.56 22.29
N PRO A 75 -11.47 -12.83 23.41
CA PRO A 75 -10.90 -11.49 23.58
C PRO A 75 -9.39 -11.53 23.89
N ASN A 76 -8.70 -12.57 23.47
CA ASN A 76 -7.26 -12.62 23.59
C ASN A 76 -6.65 -11.65 22.57
N PRO A 77 -5.84 -10.69 23.01
CA PRO A 77 -5.16 -9.81 22.09
C PRO A 77 -4.25 -10.64 21.19
N GLU A 78 -4.57 -10.65 19.90
CA GLU A 78 -3.73 -11.29 18.91
C GLU A 78 -2.75 -10.26 18.36
N THR A 79 -1.46 -10.58 18.39
CA THR A 79 -0.45 -9.72 17.79
C THR A 79 -0.30 -10.06 16.32
N LEU A 80 -0.81 -9.20 15.46
CA LEU A 80 -0.66 -9.31 14.01
C LEU A 80 0.62 -8.58 13.58
N TYR A 81 1.51 -9.30 12.91
CA TYR A 81 2.68 -8.70 12.29
C TYR A 81 2.34 -8.28 10.86
N SER A 82 2.52 -7.00 10.58
CA SER A 82 2.31 -6.43 9.26
C SER A 82 3.62 -5.93 8.66
N ASN A 83 3.77 -6.07 7.35
CA ASN A 83 4.83 -5.41 6.58
C ASN A 83 4.43 -3.98 6.17
N TRP A 84 3.34 -3.46 6.69
CA TRP A 84 2.92 -2.08 6.51
C TRP A 84 3.64 -1.20 7.50
N PHE A 85 4.29 -0.17 7.01
CA PHE A 85 5.03 0.80 7.82
C PHE A 85 4.28 2.12 7.84
N GLU A 86 4.29 2.77 9.00
CA GLU A 86 3.77 4.12 9.11
C GLU A 86 4.62 5.08 8.26
N LEU A 87 3.99 5.76 7.32
CA LEU A 87 4.61 6.81 6.55
C LEU A 87 4.46 8.14 7.28
N ARG A 88 5.57 8.68 7.77
CA ARG A 88 5.63 10.06 8.27
C ARG A 88 5.86 11.01 7.11
N ALA A 89 4.76 11.44 6.46
CA ALA A 89 4.83 12.47 5.43
C ALA A 89 5.27 13.81 6.04
N ARG A 90 5.88 14.66 5.21
CA ARG A 90 6.12 16.06 5.59
C ARG A 90 4.79 16.75 5.88
N PRO A 91 4.73 17.67 6.87
CA PRO A 91 3.46 18.27 7.27
C PRO A 91 2.81 19.09 6.16
N ASP A 92 3.62 19.66 5.26
CA ASP A 92 3.13 20.60 4.25
C ASP A 92 3.43 20.15 2.82
N VAL A 93 2.48 20.46 1.94
CA VAL A 93 2.59 20.39 0.48
C VAL A 93 2.67 21.83 -0.05
N TRP A 94 3.71 22.12 -0.79
CA TRP A 94 3.93 23.44 -1.38
C TRP A 94 3.45 23.46 -2.83
N ILE A 95 2.65 24.46 -3.17
CA ILE A 95 2.28 24.79 -4.54
C ILE A 95 3.19 25.95 -4.98
N LEU A 96 3.99 25.71 -5.98
CA LEU A 96 5.03 26.60 -6.46
C LEU A 96 4.71 27.09 -7.87
N GLU A 97 4.90 28.37 -8.11
CA GLU A 97 4.80 29.01 -9.41
C GLU A 97 6.20 29.25 -9.97
N ALA A 98 6.44 28.84 -11.21
CA ALA A 98 7.71 29.13 -11.87
C ALA A 98 7.68 30.54 -12.49
N LYS A 99 8.73 31.35 -12.25
CA LYS A 99 8.91 32.65 -12.87
C LYS A 99 9.61 32.58 -14.24
N GLY A 100 9.89 31.36 -14.70
CA GLY A 100 10.56 31.09 -15.97
C GLY A 100 9.58 30.65 -17.07
N THR A 101 10.13 30.22 -18.20
CA THR A 101 9.35 29.63 -19.29
C THR A 101 8.96 28.20 -18.98
N THR A 102 7.87 27.72 -19.57
CA THR A 102 7.45 26.31 -19.46
C THR A 102 8.57 25.34 -19.87
N ALA A 103 9.31 25.68 -20.93
CA ALA A 103 10.45 24.89 -21.39
C ALA A 103 11.57 24.76 -20.35
N GLN A 104 11.86 25.82 -19.58
CA GLN A 104 12.84 25.78 -18.49
C GLN A 104 12.36 24.89 -17.33
N LEU A 105 11.08 24.99 -17.00
CA LEU A 105 10.47 24.17 -15.96
C LEU A 105 10.47 22.66 -16.34
N GLU A 106 10.12 22.34 -17.58
CA GLU A 106 10.16 20.99 -18.11
C GLU A 106 11.57 20.43 -18.16
N ALA A 107 12.54 21.20 -18.64
CA ALA A 107 13.93 20.80 -18.66
C ALA A 107 14.46 20.51 -17.24
N TRP A 108 14.17 21.40 -16.29
CA TRP A 108 14.52 21.16 -14.89
C TRP A 108 13.86 19.87 -14.35
N SER A 109 12.59 19.68 -14.62
CA SER A 109 11.84 18.49 -14.16
C SER A 109 12.44 17.18 -14.64
N GLN A 110 13.06 17.15 -15.82
CA GLN A 110 13.69 15.93 -16.36
C GLN A 110 14.99 15.54 -15.66
N PHE A 111 15.73 16.52 -15.14
CA PHE A 111 17.08 16.28 -14.61
C PHE A 111 17.18 16.43 -13.09
N THR A 112 16.21 17.09 -12.46
CA THR A 112 16.23 17.31 -11.02
C THR A 112 16.02 16.01 -10.23
N ARG A 113 16.67 15.94 -9.07
CA ARG A 113 16.43 14.89 -8.07
C ARG A 113 15.45 15.30 -6.98
N VAL A 114 14.93 16.52 -7.06
CA VAL A 114 13.93 16.99 -6.10
C VAL A 114 12.58 16.37 -6.44
N PRO A 115 11.97 15.58 -5.55
CA PRO A 115 10.64 15.03 -5.77
C PRO A 115 9.59 16.13 -5.95
N HIS A 116 8.92 16.13 -7.09
CA HIS A 116 7.93 17.13 -7.47
C HIS A 116 6.92 16.58 -8.48
N VAL A 117 5.82 17.29 -8.64
CA VAL A 117 4.85 17.07 -9.71
C VAL A 117 4.59 18.39 -10.42
N LEU A 118 4.71 18.42 -11.75
CA LEU A 118 4.37 19.61 -12.52
C LEU A 118 2.86 19.90 -12.44
N HIS A 119 2.51 21.16 -12.22
CA HIS A 119 1.13 21.59 -12.07
C HIS A 119 0.97 23.07 -12.43
N GLU A 120 0.06 23.40 -13.33
CA GLU A 120 -0.35 24.76 -13.71
C GLU A 120 0.81 25.77 -13.91
N GLY A 121 1.82 25.40 -14.68
CA GLY A 121 2.97 26.29 -14.96
C GLY A 121 3.95 26.42 -13.79
N GLY A 122 3.87 25.52 -12.84
CA GLY A 122 4.73 25.41 -11.68
C GLY A 122 4.94 23.97 -11.23
N ALA A 123 5.25 23.79 -9.96
CA ALA A 123 5.47 22.47 -9.36
C ALA A 123 4.82 22.35 -7.99
N ILE A 124 4.48 21.14 -7.62
CA ILE A 124 4.04 20.78 -6.29
C ILE A 124 5.12 19.91 -5.65
N ALA A 125 5.54 20.22 -4.43
CA ALA A 125 6.60 19.52 -3.72
C ALA A 125 6.35 19.49 -2.20
N PHE A 126 7.09 18.66 -1.47
CA PHE A 126 7.11 18.66 0.01
C PHE A 126 8.09 19.66 0.60
N CYS A 127 8.69 20.53 -0.19
CA CYS A 127 9.60 21.56 0.27
C CYS A 127 9.32 22.89 -0.45
N GLY A 128 9.60 23.99 0.26
CA GLY A 128 9.43 25.33 -0.28
C GLY A 128 10.55 25.73 -1.26
N PRO A 129 10.40 26.88 -1.93
CA PRO A 129 11.32 27.33 -2.97
C PRO A 129 12.75 27.44 -2.51
N ASP A 130 13.01 28.00 -1.32
CA ASP A 130 14.37 28.17 -0.79
C ASP A 130 15.08 26.82 -0.52
N ALA A 131 14.30 25.79 -0.19
CA ALA A 131 14.85 24.46 -0.01
C ALA A 131 15.16 23.79 -1.34
N ILE A 132 14.33 24.01 -2.37
CA ILE A 132 14.60 23.52 -3.73
C ILE A 132 15.86 24.16 -4.28
N GLU A 133 16.00 25.47 -4.19
CA GLU A 133 17.18 26.20 -4.65
C GLU A 133 18.47 25.69 -3.99
N ARG A 134 18.43 25.40 -2.69
CA ARG A 134 19.59 24.80 -1.98
C ARG A 134 19.89 23.36 -2.40
N LEU A 135 18.87 22.58 -2.78
CA LEU A 135 19.04 21.18 -3.18
C LEU A 135 19.43 21.02 -4.64
N ASP A 136 19.02 22.00 -5.47
CA ASP A 136 19.23 21.99 -6.91
C ASP A 136 19.36 23.42 -7.43
N ASN A 137 20.60 23.87 -7.63
CA ASN A 137 20.93 25.21 -8.13
C ASN A 137 20.55 25.43 -9.60
N GLY A 138 20.13 24.38 -10.30
CA GLY A 138 19.59 24.45 -11.65
C GLY A 138 18.09 24.69 -11.71
N ALA A 139 17.42 24.79 -10.56
CA ALA A 139 15.98 25.05 -10.51
C ALA A 139 15.67 26.44 -11.11
N PRO A 140 14.57 26.56 -11.89
CA PRO A 140 14.10 27.88 -12.29
C PRO A 140 13.67 28.67 -11.05
N PRO A 141 13.65 30.01 -11.08
CA PRO A 141 13.16 30.78 -9.95
C PRO A 141 11.72 30.39 -9.62
N LEU A 142 11.51 29.82 -8.43
CA LEU A 142 10.22 29.38 -7.93
C LEU A 142 9.71 30.34 -6.87
N LYS A 143 8.40 30.56 -6.85
CA LYS A 143 7.71 31.32 -5.80
C LYS A 143 6.63 30.46 -5.15
N ALA A 144 6.54 30.49 -3.82
CA ALA A 144 5.44 29.84 -3.13
C ALA A 144 4.12 30.55 -3.43
N ARG A 145 3.16 29.81 -3.99
CA ARG A 145 1.77 30.25 -4.18
C ARG A 145 0.92 29.86 -2.96
N ALA A 146 1.16 28.67 -2.41
CA ALA A 146 0.51 28.20 -1.20
C ALA A 146 1.37 27.13 -0.49
N SER A 147 1.19 27.03 0.83
CA SER A 147 1.62 25.88 1.65
C SER A 147 0.38 25.30 2.30
N LEU A 148 0.12 24.02 2.09
CA LEU A 148 -1.10 23.36 2.48
C LEU A 148 -0.78 22.16 3.39
N PRO A 149 -1.46 21.98 4.53
CA PRO A 149 -1.32 20.79 5.35
C PRO A 149 -1.58 19.51 4.55
N PHE A 150 -0.66 18.55 4.64
CA PHE A 150 -0.72 17.31 3.87
C PHE A 150 -2.03 16.53 4.07
N ASN A 151 -2.50 16.43 5.31
CA ASN A 151 -3.75 15.74 5.62
C ASN A 151 -4.94 16.38 4.90
N GLY A 152 -4.99 17.71 4.87
CA GLY A 152 -6.05 18.43 4.16
C GLY A 152 -5.98 18.29 2.64
N VAL A 153 -4.81 17.98 2.06
CA VAL A 153 -4.69 17.62 0.65
C VAL A 153 -5.28 16.22 0.40
N ILE A 154 -5.00 15.26 1.30
CA ILE A 154 -5.47 13.87 1.17
C ILE A 154 -6.98 13.76 1.39
N ASP A 155 -7.54 14.47 2.36
CA ASP A 155 -8.98 14.43 2.67
C ASP A 155 -9.83 15.25 1.69
N GLY A 156 -9.18 16.09 0.86
CA GLY A 156 -9.80 16.89 -0.17
C GLY A 156 -10.26 18.27 0.27
N THR A 157 -9.93 18.73 1.51
CA THR A 157 -10.25 20.08 2.01
C THR A 157 -9.74 21.16 1.05
N TYR A 158 -8.58 20.91 0.41
CA TYR A 158 -7.94 21.85 -0.50
C TYR A 158 -8.09 21.46 -1.98
N SER A 159 -9.09 20.65 -2.34
CA SER A 159 -9.31 20.18 -3.72
C SER A 159 -9.36 21.27 -4.77
N ARG A 160 -9.84 22.48 -4.42
CA ARG A 160 -9.87 23.65 -5.31
C ARG A 160 -8.51 24.02 -5.93
N HIS A 161 -7.42 23.68 -5.26
CA HIS A 161 -6.07 23.96 -5.77
C HIS A 161 -5.57 22.90 -6.75
N PHE A 162 -6.31 21.80 -6.90
CA PHE A 162 -5.94 20.64 -7.71
C PHE A 162 -7.01 20.28 -8.76
N GLY A 163 -8.05 21.10 -8.86
CA GLY A 163 -9.23 20.84 -9.70
C GLY A 163 -10.20 19.85 -9.04
N GLU A 164 -9.76 18.67 -8.67
CA GLU A 164 -10.57 17.63 -8.05
C GLU A 164 -9.85 16.91 -6.90
N ARG A 165 -10.63 16.30 -6.00
CA ARG A 165 -10.11 15.51 -4.88
C ARG A 165 -9.26 14.30 -5.34
N SER A 166 -9.71 13.62 -6.39
CA SER A 166 -9.00 12.51 -7.00
C SER A 166 -7.60 12.91 -7.49
N ASN A 167 -7.51 14.10 -8.10
CA ASN A 167 -6.25 14.65 -8.59
C ASN A 167 -5.30 15.03 -7.44
N ALA A 168 -5.83 15.65 -6.37
CA ALA A 168 -5.05 15.95 -5.16
C ALA A 168 -4.41 14.70 -4.57
N ARG A 169 -5.19 13.62 -4.41
CA ARG A 169 -4.68 12.33 -3.93
C ARG A 169 -3.62 11.73 -4.86
N ARG A 170 -3.86 11.75 -6.17
CA ARG A 170 -2.90 11.25 -7.15
C ARG A 170 -1.56 11.99 -7.07
N ILE A 171 -1.60 13.31 -6.94
CA ILE A 171 -0.40 14.14 -6.77
C ILE A 171 0.33 13.78 -5.46
N ALA A 172 -0.38 13.68 -4.35
CA ALA A 172 0.19 13.30 -3.07
C ALA A 172 0.85 11.92 -3.11
N VAL A 173 0.19 10.93 -3.70
CA VAL A 173 0.75 9.57 -3.88
C VAL A 173 2.01 9.61 -4.76
N ASN A 174 2.01 10.39 -5.84
CA ASN A 174 3.19 10.54 -6.70
C ASN A 174 4.37 11.18 -5.95
N LEU A 175 4.14 12.20 -5.14
CA LEU A 175 5.18 12.80 -4.31
C LEU A 175 5.75 11.81 -3.30
N ILE A 176 4.88 11.04 -2.62
CA ILE A 176 5.32 10.00 -1.68
C ILE A 176 6.19 8.95 -2.39
N ARG A 177 5.74 8.48 -3.55
CA ARG A 177 6.49 7.48 -4.34
C ARG A 177 7.87 7.98 -4.76
N GLN A 178 7.97 9.23 -5.23
CA GLN A 178 9.25 9.83 -5.61
C GLN A 178 10.19 9.97 -4.41
N HIS A 179 9.67 10.38 -3.25
CA HIS A 179 10.44 10.45 -2.01
C HIS A 179 10.91 9.08 -1.53
N TRP A 180 10.04 8.08 -1.62
CA TRP A 180 10.38 6.71 -1.31
C TRP A 180 11.47 6.19 -2.24
N ASP A 181 11.34 6.40 -3.54
CA ASP A 181 12.34 6.03 -4.54
C ASP A 181 13.70 6.65 -4.26
N LEU A 182 13.71 7.95 -3.93
CA LEU A 182 14.94 8.64 -3.57
C LEU A 182 15.57 8.09 -2.28
N ALA A 183 14.75 7.81 -1.27
CA ALA A 183 15.21 7.22 -0.01
C ALA A 183 15.81 5.83 -0.23
N MET A 184 15.12 4.96 -0.98
CA MET A 184 15.60 3.62 -1.29
C MET A 184 16.90 3.64 -2.11
N HIS A 185 17.00 4.56 -3.07
CA HIS A 185 18.23 4.74 -3.84
C HIS A 185 19.41 5.18 -2.95
N ARG A 186 19.18 6.10 -2.01
CA ARG A 186 20.21 6.54 -1.04
C ARG A 186 20.66 5.44 -0.10
N LEU A 187 19.79 4.49 0.20
CA LEU A 187 20.11 3.29 0.96
C LEU A 187 20.83 2.21 0.12
N GLY A 188 21.08 2.46 -1.17
CA GLY A 188 21.79 1.53 -2.05
C GLY A 188 20.91 0.42 -2.64
N LEU A 189 19.57 0.50 -2.49
CA LEU A 189 18.66 -0.47 -3.10
C LEU A 189 18.53 -0.20 -4.59
N LEU A 190 18.52 -1.28 -5.38
CA LEU A 190 18.40 -1.21 -6.84
C LEU A 190 16.94 -1.33 -7.28
N PRO A 191 16.52 -0.60 -8.34
CA PRO A 191 15.16 -0.71 -8.87
C PRO A 191 14.94 -2.07 -9.54
N VAL A 192 13.72 -2.57 -9.45
CA VAL A 192 13.24 -3.74 -10.17
C VAL A 192 11.85 -3.49 -10.70
N ASP A 193 11.63 -3.81 -11.97
CA ASP A 193 10.31 -3.77 -12.58
C ASP A 193 9.77 -5.21 -12.65
N PHE A 194 8.60 -5.43 -12.07
CA PHE A 194 7.91 -6.71 -12.12
C PHE A 194 7.12 -6.84 -13.43
N ALA A 195 6.90 -8.06 -13.88
CA ALA A 195 6.09 -8.33 -15.06
C ALA A 195 4.64 -7.77 -14.96
N SER A 196 4.16 -7.55 -13.75
CA SER A 196 2.86 -6.88 -13.48
C SER A 196 2.87 -5.37 -13.71
N GLY A 197 4.02 -4.78 -14.06
CA GLY A 197 4.21 -3.33 -14.13
C GLY A 197 4.42 -2.62 -12.79
N ALA A 198 4.36 -3.36 -11.68
CA ALA A 198 4.72 -2.81 -10.37
C ALA A 198 6.21 -2.53 -10.29
N ARG A 199 6.58 -1.43 -9.64
CA ARG A 199 7.98 -1.10 -9.33
C ARG A 199 8.32 -1.50 -7.92
N GLY A 200 9.51 -2.06 -7.76
CA GLY A 200 10.04 -2.42 -6.46
C GLY A 200 11.51 -2.05 -6.32
N ARG A 201 12.04 -2.35 -5.14
CA ARG A 201 13.45 -2.17 -4.83
C ARG A 201 13.97 -3.46 -4.21
N PHE A 202 15.15 -3.89 -4.58
CA PHE A 202 15.77 -5.07 -4.01
C PHE A 202 17.13 -4.74 -3.39
N PHE A 203 17.53 -5.56 -2.45
CA PHE A 203 18.83 -5.49 -1.81
C PHE A 203 19.87 -6.17 -2.71
N PRO A 204 20.83 -5.42 -3.28
CA PRO A 204 21.90 -6.04 -4.07
C PRO A 204 22.83 -6.88 -3.19
N ASP A 205 23.51 -7.84 -3.81
CA ASP A 205 24.52 -8.63 -3.13
C ASP A 205 25.60 -7.73 -2.49
N GLY A 206 25.91 -7.99 -1.24
CA GLY A 206 26.93 -7.26 -0.49
C GLY A 206 26.49 -5.95 0.14
N LEU A 207 25.24 -5.50 -0.08
CA LEU A 207 24.71 -4.34 0.63
C LEU A 207 24.41 -4.66 2.10
N ILE A 208 23.85 -5.83 2.34
CA ILE A 208 23.54 -6.36 3.68
C ILE A 208 23.88 -7.86 3.63
N ASP A 209 24.42 -8.41 4.72
CA ASP A 209 24.58 -9.86 4.86
C ASP A 209 23.24 -10.56 4.64
N GLY A 210 23.26 -11.75 4.03
CA GLY A 210 22.07 -12.50 3.66
C GLY A 210 21.12 -12.82 4.83
N ARG A 211 21.54 -12.53 6.07
CA ARG A 211 20.75 -12.67 7.29
C ARG A 211 20.69 -11.35 8.02
N VAL A 212 19.48 -10.89 8.31
CA VAL A 212 19.22 -9.68 9.10
C VAL A 212 18.41 -10.04 10.32
N LYS A 213 18.86 -9.57 11.48
CA LYS A 213 18.10 -9.67 12.72
C LYS A 213 17.15 -8.49 12.80
N LEU A 214 15.85 -8.77 12.69
CA LEU A 214 14.81 -7.79 12.91
C LEU A 214 14.36 -7.84 14.36
N THR A 215 14.32 -6.68 15.02
CA THR A 215 13.68 -6.55 16.32
C THR A 215 12.30 -5.94 16.09
N LEU A 216 11.29 -6.68 16.47
CA LEU A 216 9.90 -6.24 16.37
C LEU A 216 9.55 -5.28 17.51
N SER A 217 8.42 -4.60 17.43
CA SER A 217 7.99 -3.60 18.43
C SER A 217 7.80 -4.16 19.84
N ASP A 218 7.55 -5.46 19.96
CA ASP A 218 7.45 -6.22 21.21
C ASP A 218 8.81 -6.69 21.76
N GLY A 219 9.92 -6.31 21.09
CA GLY A 219 11.27 -6.72 21.45
C GLY A 219 11.68 -8.11 20.94
N HIS A 220 10.77 -8.85 20.29
CA HIS A 220 11.08 -10.15 19.72
C HIS A 220 12.07 -10.02 18.55
N ARG A 221 13.12 -10.85 18.54
CA ARG A 221 14.09 -10.88 17.46
C ARG A 221 13.78 -12.01 16.48
N VAL A 222 13.72 -11.66 15.22
CA VAL A 222 13.46 -12.60 14.13
C VAL A 222 14.63 -12.55 13.14
N ASP A 223 15.25 -13.70 12.92
CA ASP A 223 16.24 -13.83 11.85
C ASP A 223 15.52 -13.91 10.50
N ARG A 224 15.88 -13.00 9.59
CA ARG A 224 15.36 -13.00 8.23
C ARG A 224 16.49 -13.16 7.24
N VAL A 225 16.24 -13.96 6.22
CA VAL A 225 17.17 -14.11 5.09
C VAL A 225 16.71 -13.14 4.01
N LEU A 226 17.57 -12.17 3.65
CA LEU A 226 17.26 -11.15 2.65
C LEU A 226 17.60 -11.60 1.23
N SER A 227 18.54 -12.53 1.10
CA SER A 227 18.91 -13.11 -0.18
C SER A 227 19.36 -14.55 0.00
N GLY A 228 19.33 -15.32 -1.05
CA GLY A 228 19.77 -16.71 -1.02
C GLY A 228 19.90 -17.32 -2.40
N LYS A 229 20.33 -18.57 -2.44
CA LYS A 229 20.42 -19.37 -3.66
C LYS A 229 19.48 -20.57 -3.52
N PHE A 230 18.59 -20.73 -4.50
CA PHE A 230 17.75 -21.91 -4.62
C PHE A 230 17.98 -22.54 -5.99
N LYS A 231 18.51 -23.75 -6.01
CA LYS A 231 19.09 -24.38 -7.18
C LYS A 231 20.17 -23.43 -7.75
N ASP A 232 20.13 -23.06 -9.01
CA ASP A 232 21.08 -22.13 -9.62
C ASP A 232 20.60 -20.68 -9.70
N ARG A 233 19.46 -20.35 -9.05
CA ARG A 233 18.88 -19.00 -9.05
C ARG A 233 19.12 -18.31 -7.73
N ARG A 234 19.59 -17.06 -7.79
CA ARG A 234 19.64 -16.15 -6.65
C ARG A 234 18.25 -15.51 -6.45
N TRP A 235 17.89 -15.27 -5.21
CA TRP A 235 16.70 -14.52 -4.86
C TRP A 235 17.04 -13.44 -3.85
N HIS A 236 16.28 -12.36 -3.87
CA HIS A 236 16.45 -11.22 -2.99
C HIS A 236 15.09 -10.81 -2.43
N LEU A 237 15.10 -10.28 -1.22
CA LEU A 237 13.91 -9.61 -0.68
C LEU A 237 13.69 -8.30 -1.45
N CYS A 238 12.49 -8.13 -1.98
CA CYS A 238 12.09 -6.91 -2.66
C CYS A 238 11.13 -6.11 -1.79
N LEU A 239 11.28 -4.78 -1.84
CA LEU A 239 10.34 -3.82 -1.29
C LEU A 239 9.50 -3.25 -2.44
N VAL A 240 8.18 -3.21 -2.27
CA VAL A 240 7.23 -2.67 -3.25
C VAL A 240 6.53 -1.48 -2.63
N ALA A 241 6.42 -0.37 -3.39
CA ALA A 241 5.73 0.85 -2.97
C ALA A 241 4.28 0.87 -3.47
#